data_3c5b6db24a635cbfe7b0de1bf1dddb92
#
_entry.id   3c5b6db24a635cbfe7b0de1bf1dddb92
#
_cell.length_a   1.000
_cell.length_b   1.000
_cell.length_c   1.000
_cell.angle_alpha   90.00
_cell.angle_beta   90.00
_cell.angle_gamma   90.00
#
_symmetry.space_group_name_H-M   'P 1'
#
loop_
_entity.id
_entity.type
_entity.pdbx_description
1 polymer ?
#
loop_
_entity_poly.entity_id
_entity_poly.type
_entity_poly.pdbx_seq_one_letter_code
_entity_poly.pdbx_strand_id
1 'polypeptide(L)' 'MIGGFYYLMSPYQNCIRDIDKRIEEVRNKLATETDVTKRDELEFENKNLISQKKPKCSELSSW' A
#
# COMPACT_ATOMS: atom_id res chain seq x y z
N MET A 1 21.53 5.67 14.95
CA MET A 1 21.75 5.79 13.55
C MET A 1 20.78 5.02 12.72
N ILE A 2 19.96 5.76 12.04
CA ILE A 2 18.84 5.18 11.35
C ILE A 2 19.20 4.72 9.94
N GLY A 3 20.26 5.26 9.40
CA GLY A 3 20.69 4.93 8.04
C GLY A 3 21.06 3.48 7.83
N GLY A 4 21.65 2.83 8.83
CA GLY A 4 21.99 1.42 8.74
C GLY A 4 20.79 0.53 8.66
N PHE A 5 19.71 0.90 9.33
CA PHE A 5 18.47 0.16 9.30
C PHE A 5 17.81 0.24 7.93
N TYR A 6 17.88 1.40 7.34
CA TYR A 6 17.33 1.60 6.00
C TYR A 6 18.06 0.75 4.96
N TYR A 7 19.33 0.55 5.15
CA TYR A 7 20.17 -0.25 4.25
C TYR A 7 19.81 -1.72 4.26
N LEU A 8 19.31 -2.21 5.38
CA LEU A 8 18.96 -3.61 5.52
C LEU A 8 17.62 -3.96 4.89
N MET A 9 16.81 -2.96 4.56
CA MET A 9 15.52 -3.19 3.93
C MET A 9 15.67 -3.34 2.42
N SER A 10 15.19 -4.45 1.91
CA SER A 10 15.21 -4.68 0.46
C SER A 10 14.21 -3.75 -0.25
N PRO A 11 14.43 -3.47 -1.54
CA PRO A 11 13.46 -2.69 -2.33
C PRO A 11 12.07 -3.30 -2.32
N TYR A 12 11.99 -4.62 -2.26
CA TYR A 12 10.72 -5.33 -2.18
C TYR A 12 9.95 -4.94 -0.92
N GLN A 13 10.62 -4.96 0.22
CA GLN A 13 9.99 -4.60 1.48
C GLN A 13 9.55 -3.14 1.51
N ASN A 14 10.35 -2.26 0.96
CA ASN A 14 10.00 -0.85 0.85
C ASN A 14 8.76 -0.65 -0.02
N CYS A 15 8.67 -1.37 -1.11
CA CYS A 15 7.53 -1.32 -2.01
C CYS A 15 6.25 -1.78 -1.31
N ILE A 16 6.31 -2.91 -0.63
CA ILE A 16 5.19 -3.46 0.12
C ILE A 16 4.73 -2.47 1.19
N ARG A 17 5.68 -1.93 1.92
CA ARG A 17 5.38 -1.00 3.00
C ARG A 17 4.71 0.27 2.50
N ASP A 18 5.17 0.79 1.37
CA ASP A 18 4.61 1.99 0.77
C ASP A 18 3.16 1.78 0.35
N ILE A 19 2.88 0.67 -0.30
CA ILE A 19 1.54 0.32 -0.73
C ILE A 19 0.63 0.04 0.48
N ASP A 20 1.12 -0.66 1.47
CA ASP A 20 0.38 -0.91 2.70
C ASP A 20 -0.03 0.38 3.39
N LYS A 21 0.85 1.37 3.36
CA LYS A 21 0.56 2.67 3.95
C LYS A 21 -0.60 3.35 3.24
N ARG A 22 -0.64 3.26 1.92
CA ARG A 22 -1.74 3.81 1.13
C ARG A 22 -3.04 3.06 1.39
N ILE A 23 -2.97 1.74 1.49
CA ILE A 23 -4.13 0.91 1.80
C ILE A 23 -4.70 1.30 3.15
N GLU A 24 -3.84 1.51 4.13
CA GLU A 24 -4.26 1.93 5.47
C GLU A 24 -4.95 3.29 5.44
N GLU A 25 -4.42 4.24 4.69
CA GLU A 25 -5.04 5.55 4.53
C GLU A 25 -6.44 5.45 3.91
N VAL A 26 -6.58 4.63 2.88
CA VAL A 26 -7.87 4.41 2.23
C VAL A 26 -8.85 3.76 3.20
N ARG A 27 -8.40 2.77 3.96
CA ARG A 27 -9.24 2.10 4.96
C ARG A 27 -9.69 3.06 6.04
N ASN A 28 -8.80 3.94 6.48
CA ASN A 28 -9.15 4.96 7.47
C ASN A 28 -10.20 5.92 6.94
N LYS A 29 -10.07 6.32 5.69
CA LYS A 29 -11.08 7.15 5.04
C LYS A 29 -12.41 6.43 4.92
N LEU A 30 -12.39 5.14 4.58
CA LEU A 30 -13.59 4.33 4.51
C LEU A 30 -14.31 4.26 5.85
N ALA A 31 -13.57 4.17 6.93
CA ALA A 31 -14.13 4.08 8.26
C ALA A 31 -14.87 5.35 8.66
N THR A 32 -14.43 6.49 8.16
CA THR A 32 -15.04 7.79 8.49
C THR A 32 -15.99 8.30 7.42
N GLU A 33 -15.99 7.70 6.22
CA GLU A 33 -16.82 8.15 5.12
C GLU A 33 -18.24 7.64 5.28
N THR A 34 -19.21 8.55 5.16
CA THR A 34 -20.63 8.21 5.26
C THR A 34 -21.33 8.17 3.90
N ASP A 35 -20.71 8.71 2.87
CA ASP A 35 -21.28 8.75 1.53
C ASP A 35 -21.02 7.43 0.81
N VAL A 36 -22.10 6.79 0.35
CA VAL A 36 -22.02 5.48 -0.30
C VAL A 36 -21.21 5.54 -1.59
N THR A 37 -21.37 6.62 -2.35
CA THR A 37 -20.65 6.79 -3.62
C THR A 37 -19.12 6.88 -3.38
N LYS A 38 -18.74 7.66 -2.39
CA LYS A 38 -17.34 7.80 -2.05
C LYS A 38 -16.75 6.52 -1.47
N ARG A 39 -17.55 5.81 -0.69
CA ARG A 39 -17.13 4.51 -0.15
C ARG A 39 -16.86 3.51 -1.26
N ASP A 40 -17.71 3.50 -2.27
CA ASP A 40 -17.51 2.64 -3.43
C ASP A 40 -16.21 2.96 -4.15
N GLU A 41 -15.93 4.23 -4.37
CA GLU A 41 -14.68 4.65 -4.98
C GLU A 41 -13.46 4.26 -4.14
N LEU A 42 -13.55 4.44 -2.84
CA LEU A 42 -12.46 4.08 -1.93
C LEU A 42 -12.25 2.57 -1.89
N GLU A 43 -13.32 1.80 -1.90
CA GLU A 43 -13.23 0.34 -1.94
C GLU A 43 -12.58 -0.13 -3.24
N PHE A 44 -12.94 0.48 -4.35
CA PHE A 44 -12.35 0.17 -5.64
C PHE A 44 -10.85 0.49 -5.64
N GLU A 45 -10.48 1.65 -5.11
CA GLU A 45 -9.09 2.06 -5.00
C GLU A 45 -8.31 1.10 -4.10
N ASN A 46 -8.89 0.72 -2.98
CA ASN A 46 -8.28 -0.24 -2.07
C ASN A 46 -8.04 -1.58 -2.76
N LYS A 47 -9.02 -2.05 -3.51
CA LYS A 47 -8.92 -3.29 -4.26
C LYS A 47 -7.81 -3.22 -5.30
N ASN A 48 -7.71 -2.08 -6.00
CA ASN A 48 -6.65 -1.85 -6.98
C ASN A 48 -5.28 -1.85 -6.34
N LEU A 49 -5.14 -1.18 -5.20
CA LEU A 49 -3.87 -1.14 -4.48
C LEU A 49 -3.42 -2.53 -4.06
N ILE A 50 -4.34 -3.32 -3.53
CA ILE A 50 -4.05 -4.70 -3.12
C ILE A 50 -3.66 -5.54 -4.34
N SER A 51 -4.35 -5.37 -5.45
CA SER A 51 -4.09 -6.10 -6.68
C SER A 51 -2.72 -5.73 -7.28
N GLN A 52 -2.33 -4.46 -7.17
CA GLN A 52 -1.05 -4.00 -7.70
C GLN A 52 0.13 -4.32 -6.78
N LYS A 53 -0.14 -4.59 -5.53
CA LYS A 53 0.89 -4.86 -4.53
C LYS A 53 1.81 -5.99 -4.96
N LYS A 54 1.25 -7.13 -5.35
CA LYS A 54 2.02 -8.30 -5.73
C LYS A 54 2.81 -8.11 -7.02
N PRO A 55 2.18 -7.73 -8.14
CA PRO A 55 2.93 -7.65 -9.40
C PRO A 55 3.95 -6.52 -9.39
N LYS A 56 3.63 -5.40 -8.76
CA LYS A 56 4.52 -4.25 -8.74
C LYS A 56 5.75 -4.48 -7.88
N CYS A 57 5.56 -5.11 -6.74
CA CYS A 57 6.65 -5.36 -5.81
C CYS A 57 7.41 -6.64 -6.14
N SER A 58 6.80 -7.60 -6.82
CA SER A 58 7.46 -8.84 -7.17
C SER A 58 8.57 -8.62 -8.21
N GLU A 59 8.50 -7.57 -8.99
CA GLU A 59 9.59 -7.21 -9.90
C GLU A 59 10.86 -6.89 -9.12
N LEU A 60 10.72 -6.31 -7.93
CA LEU A 60 11.84 -5.97 -7.08
C LEU A 60 12.32 -7.16 -6.26
N SER A 61 11.55 -8.22 -6.17
CA SER A 61 11.90 -9.39 -5.39
C SER A 61 12.96 -10.26 -6.08
N SER A 62 13.20 -10.01 -7.35
CA SER A 62 14.22 -10.75 -8.11
C SER A 62 15.65 -10.32 -7.75
N TRP A 63 15.75 -9.39 -6.89
CA TRP A 63 17.05 -8.96 -6.36
C TRP A 63 17.66 -10.06 -5.47
#